data_1b53fff3f902e23425a9f1a76b478c8d
#
_entry.id   1b53fff3f902e23425a9f1a76b478c8d
#
_cell.length_a   1.000
_cell.length_b   1.000
_cell.length_c   1.000
_cell.angle_alpha   90.00
_cell.angle_beta   90.00
_cell.angle_gamma   90.00
#
_symmetry.space_group_name_H-M   'P 1'
#
loop_
_entity.id
_entity.type
_entity.pdbx_description
1 polymer ?
#
loop_
_entity_poly.entity_id
_entity_poly.type
_entity_poly.pdbx_seq_one_letter_code
_entity_poly.pdbx_strand_id
1 'polypeptide(L)'
;VQTVLDQAGVTGIALDALAVGVGPGPFTGLRAGLATAAALGLAWDVPVHGVRSLDALAHAAGVDAFRHGIEEFVVATDARRREVYWAHYAQVGGQPTLLHGPFVSPADEVTPLPVYGAGAGLYPEALRAVPDWETATPSAVGVGQVAELALRRGRGLVPAEPLYLRESDAKVPGPRKRAGA
;
A
#
# COMPACT_ATOMS: atom_id res chain seq x y z
N VAL A 1 2.36 6.68 -17.31
CA VAL A 1 1.43 5.65 -17.84
C VAL A 1 1.70 5.41 -19.31
N GLN A 2 1.61 6.46 -20.18
CA GLN A 2 1.78 6.30 -21.63
C GLN A 2 3.09 5.56 -22.00
N THR A 3 4.21 5.94 -21.44
CA THR A 3 5.51 5.29 -21.66
C THR A 3 5.49 3.79 -21.39
N VAL A 4 4.79 3.35 -20.34
CA VAL A 4 4.68 1.92 -19.98
C VAL A 4 3.79 1.18 -20.97
N LEU A 5 2.69 1.79 -21.42
CA LEU A 5 1.82 1.21 -22.46
C LEU A 5 2.55 1.08 -23.79
N ASP A 6 3.30 2.10 -24.20
CA ASP A 6 4.10 2.10 -25.43
C ASP A 6 5.17 1.00 -25.39
N GLN A 7 5.86 0.84 -24.25
CA GLN A 7 6.86 -0.23 -24.05
C GLN A 7 6.24 -1.62 -24.06
N ALA A 8 5.01 -1.76 -23.57
CA ALA A 8 4.28 -3.03 -23.59
C ALA A 8 3.60 -3.31 -24.95
N GLY A 9 3.54 -2.34 -25.85
CA GLY A 9 2.86 -2.47 -27.13
C GLY A 9 1.33 -2.59 -27.00
N VAL A 10 0.74 -2.04 -25.93
CA VAL A 10 -0.70 -2.11 -25.67
C VAL A 10 -1.30 -0.70 -25.59
N THR A 11 -2.60 -0.60 -25.84
CA THR A 11 -3.38 0.62 -25.68
C THR A 11 -4.23 0.56 -24.41
N GLY A 12 -4.62 1.72 -23.86
CA GLY A 12 -5.45 1.76 -22.66
C GLY A 12 -6.78 1.00 -22.79
N ILE A 13 -7.40 1.06 -23.95
CA ILE A 13 -8.66 0.35 -24.26
C ILE A 13 -8.52 -1.17 -24.40
N ALA A 14 -7.29 -1.69 -24.46
CA ALA A 14 -7.02 -3.12 -24.49
C ALA A 14 -6.76 -3.72 -23.10
N LEU A 15 -6.86 -2.90 -22.06
CA LEU A 15 -6.73 -3.34 -20.67
C LEU A 15 -8.07 -3.91 -20.17
N ASP A 16 -8.01 -4.97 -19.39
CA ASP A 16 -9.21 -5.55 -18.73
C ASP A 16 -9.60 -4.77 -17.46
N ALA A 17 -8.61 -4.15 -16.79
CA ALA A 17 -8.82 -3.41 -15.55
C ALA A 17 -7.61 -2.51 -15.23
N LEU A 18 -7.83 -1.58 -14.30
CA LEU A 18 -6.78 -0.81 -13.63
C LEU A 18 -6.72 -1.20 -12.16
N ALA A 19 -5.51 -1.34 -11.62
CA ALA A 19 -5.28 -1.50 -10.20
C ALA A 19 -4.55 -0.28 -9.64
N VAL A 20 -4.99 0.24 -8.50
CA VAL A 20 -4.40 1.40 -7.84
C VAL A 20 -4.16 1.14 -6.36
N GLY A 21 -3.02 1.58 -5.85
CA GLY A 21 -2.74 1.56 -4.42
C GLY A 21 -3.67 2.52 -3.67
N VAL A 22 -4.44 2.01 -2.70
CA VAL A 22 -5.38 2.81 -1.92
C VAL A 22 -4.80 3.31 -0.60
N GLY A 23 -3.56 2.98 -0.30
CA GLY A 23 -2.92 3.28 0.98
C GLY A 23 -2.88 2.05 1.93
N PRO A 24 -2.41 2.26 3.15
CA PRO A 24 -1.98 3.54 3.71
C PRO A 24 -0.73 4.10 3.03
N GLY A 25 -0.54 5.42 3.10
CA GLY A 25 0.59 6.08 2.46
C GLY A 25 0.48 7.61 2.47
N PRO A 26 1.44 8.30 1.81
CA PRO A 26 1.46 9.76 1.73
C PRO A 26 0.20 10.34 1.11
N PHE A 27 -0.48 11.21 1.83
CA PHE A 27 -1.80 11.76 1.51
C PHE A 27 -1.92 12.36 0.10
N THR A 28 -0.94 13.20 -0.30
CA THR A 28 -0.97 13.87 -1.61
C THR A 28 -0.76 12.88 -2.75
N GLY A 29 0.22 11.97 -2.61
CA GLY A 29 0.50 10.97 -3.62
C GLY A 29 -0.66 9.98 -3.80
N LEU A 30 -1.28 9.58 -2.69
CA LEU A 30 -2.42 8.68 -2.71
C LEU A 30 -3.61 9.29 -3.47
N ARG A 31 -3.95 10.54 -3.19
CA ARG A 31 -5.03 11.25 -3.89
C ARG A 31 -4.75 11.44 -5.38
N ALA A 32 -3.52 11.83 -5.72
CA ALA A 32 -3.12 12.00 -7.11
C ALA A 32 -3.21 10.66 -7.87
N GLY A 33 -2.74 9.57 -7.26
CA GLY A 33 -2.82 8.24 -7.86
C GLY A 33 -4.25 7.78 -8.10
N LEU A 34 -5.12 7.93 -7.10
CA LEU A 34 -6.53 7.57 -7.18
C LEU A 34 -7.29 8.40 -8.22
N ALA A 35 -7.08 9.74 -8.23
CA ALA A 35 -7.70 10.61 -9.23
C ALA A 35 -7.25 10.26 -10.65
N THR A 36 -5.95 9.96 -10.83
CA THR A 36 -5.42 9.52 -12.12
C THR A 36 -6.04 8.20 -12.56
N ALA A 37 -6.09 7.21 -11.67
CA ALA A 37 -6.69 5.92 -12.00
C ALA A 37 -8.18 6.04 -12.34
N ALA A 38 -8.94 6.84 -11.60
CA ALA A 38 -10.35 7.10 -11.89
C ALA A 38 -10.55 7.78 -13.26
N ALA A 39 -9.73 8.79 -13.59
CA ALA A 39 -9.77 9.46 -14.88
C ALA A 39 -9.44 8.52 -16.04
N LEU A 40 -8.43 7.67 -15.89
CA LEU A 40 -8.05 6.69 -16.90
C LEU A 40 -9.11 5.59 -17.05
N GLY A 41 -9.69 5.10 -15.94
CA GLY A 41 -10.77 4.14 -15.97
C GLY A 41 -11.99 4.65 -16.74
N LEU A 42 -12.35 5.93 -16.52
CA LEU A 42 -13.41 6.59 -17.28
C LEU A 42 -13.06 6.76 -18.76
N ALA A 43 -11.83 7.19 -19.07
CA ALA A 43 -11.39 7.45 -20.43
C ALA A 43 -11.27 6.19 -21.29
N TRP A 44 -10.95 5.05 -20.68
CA TRP A 44 -10.74 3.77 -21.37
C TRP A 44 -11.89 2.78 -21.20
N ASP A 45 -12.91 3.17 -20.44
CA ASP A 45 -14.08 2.34 -20.11
C ASP A 45 -13.67 1.00 -19.47
N VAL A 46 -12.75 1.06 -18.50
CA VAL A 46 -12.25 -0.12 -17.77
C VAL A 46 -12.46 0.03 -16.26
N PRO A 47 -12.76 -1.06 -15.54
CA PRO A 47 -12.95 -1.02 -14.10
C PRO A 47 -11.65 -0.65 -13.37
N VAL A 48 -11.79 0.08 -12.25
CA VAL A 48 -10.68 0.45 -11.37
C VAL A 48 -10.82 -0.26 -10.03
N HIS A 49 -9.80 -1.01 -9.65
CA HIS A 49 -9.75 -1.77 -8.40
C HIS A 49 -8.69 -1.22 -7.45
N GLY A 50 -9.03 -1.18 -6.16
CA GLY A 50 -8.10 -0.79 -5.11
C GLY A 50 -7.28 -1.98 -4.59
N VAL A 51 -6.02 -1.72 -4.25
CA VAL A 51 -5.13 -2.66 -3.54
C VAL A 51 -4.49 -1.93 -2.36
N ARG A 52 -4.54 -2.51 -1.17
CA ARG A 52 -3.84 -1.94 -0.02
C ARG A 52 -2.34 -1.92 -0.28
N SER A 53 -1.69 -0.80 0.03
CA SER A 53 -0.25 -0.62 -0.21
C SER A 53 0.59 -1.66 0.52
N LEU A 54 0.20 -2.02 1.74
CA LEU A 54 0.91 -3.04 2.52
C LEU A 54 0.75 -4.44 1.93
N ASP A 55 -0.40 -4.78 1.31
CA ASP A 55 -0.60 -6.06 0.63
C ASP A 55 0.34 -6.20 -0.57
N ALA A 56 0.59 -5.11 -1.30
CA ALA A 56 1.52 -5.09 -2.42
C ALA A 56 2.97 -5.39 -1.98
N LEU A 57 3.39 -4.87 -0.83
CA LEU A 57 4.70 -5.17 -0.25
C LEU A 57 4.72 -6.56 0.37
N ALA A 58 3.64 -6.97 1.04
CA ALA A 58 3.52 -8.31 1.62
C ALA A 58 3.59 -9.41 0.55
N HIS A 59 3.05 -9.17 -0.64
CA HIS A 59 3.14 -10.12 -1.75
C HIS A 59 4.60 -10.40 -2.13
N ALA A 60 5.42 -9.37 -2.25
CA ALA A 60 6.86 -9.53 -2.53
C ALA A 60 7.59 -10.17 -1.33
N ALA A 61 7.35 -9.69 -0.11
CA ALA A 61 7.91 -10.21 1.13
C ALA A 61 7.55 -11.68 1.36
N GLY A 62 6.34 -12.09 1.00
CA GLY A 62 5.85 -13.46 1.17
C GLY A 62 6.69 -14.51 0.45
N VAL A 63 7.27 -14.17 -0.70
CA VAL A 63 8.19 -15.08 -1.42
C VAL A 63 9.47 -15.31 -0.61
N ASP A 64 10.02 -14.24 -0.04
CA ASP A 64 11.20 -14.30 0.81
C ASP A 64 10.90 -15.04 2.13
N ALA A 65 9.83 -14.68 2.80
CA ALA A 65 9.37 -15.32 4.04
C ALA A 65 9.19 -16.83 3.86
N PHE A 66 8.56 -17.24 2.76
CA PHE A 66 8.39 -18.66 2.44
C PHE A 66 9.73 -19.42 2.28
N ARG A 67 10.70 -18.81 1.57
CA ARG A 67 12.03 -19.40 1.38
C ARG A 67 12.81 -19.56 2.68
N HIS A 68 12.58 -18.67 3.64
CA HIS A 68 13.25 -18.67 4.95
C HIS A 68 12.44 -19.37 6.06
N GLY A 69 11.30 -20.00 5.73
CA GLY A 69 10.47 -20.70 6.71
C GLY A 69 9.80 -19.77 7.73
N ILE A 70 9.60 -18.49 7.37
CA ILE A 70 8.90 -17.51 8.20
C ILE A 70 7.40 -17.65 7.96
N GLU A 71 6.70 -18.17 8.96
CA GLU A 71 5.24 -18.43 8.87
C GLU A 71 4.42 -17.17 9.08
N GLU A 72 4.87 -16.29 9.98
CA GLU A 72 4.21 -15.02 10.28
C GLU A 72 5.20 -13.87 10.24
N PHE A 73 4.79 -12.75 9.69
CA PHE A 73 5.62 -11.56 9.56
C PHE A 73 4.79 -10.29 9.55
N VAL A 74 5.46 -9.17 9.78
CA VAL A 74 4.89 -7.84 9.67
C VAL A 74 5.44 -7.15 8.42
N VAL A 75 4.59 -6.37 7.78
CA VAL A 75 5.03 -5.36 6.78
C VAL A 75 4.86 -4.00 7.40
N ALA A 76 5.90 -3.16 7.34
CA ALA A 76 5.87 -1.81 7.90
C ALA A 76 6.45 -0.77 6.95
N THR A 77 5.79 0.39 6.86
CA THR A 77 6.23 1.55 6.07
C THR A 77 6.19 2.83 6.92
N ASP A 78 6.90 3.88 6.49
CA ASP A 78 6.93 5.15 7.21
C ASP A 78 5.54 5.83 7.24
N ALA A 79 5.04 6.10 8.42
CA ALA A 79 3.83 6.89 8.62
C ALA A 79 4.12 8.33 9.04
N ARG A 80 5.40 8.76 9.05
CA ARG A 80 5.85 10.03 9.63
C ARG A 80 5.57 10.11 11.14
N ARG A 81 6.00 11.19 11.79
CA ARG A 81 5.71 11.49 13.22
C ARG A 81 6.17 10.41 14.19
N ARG A 82 7.24 9.68 13.86
CA ARG A 82 7.77 8.54 14.61
C ARG A 82 6.82 7.35 14.71
N GLU A 83 5.94 7.18 13.72
CA GLU A 83 5.02 6.05 13.62
C GLU A 83 5.23 5.29 12.30
N VAL A 84 4.70 4.08 12.26
CA VAL A 84 4.68 3.22 11.08
C VAL A 84 3.25 2.85 10.70
N TYR A 85 2.99 2.76 9.40
CA TYR A 85 1.87 1.97 8.90
C TYR A 85 2.30 0.53 8.87
N TRP A 86 1.57 -0.36 9.48
CA TRP A 86 1.94 -1.76 9.52
C TRP A 86 0.75 -2.71 9.45
N ALA A 87 1.00 -3.95 9.06
CA ALA A 87 0.03 -5.02 9.06
C ALA A 87 0.72 -6.37 9.28
N HIS A 88 0.02 -7.30 9.91
CA HIS A 88 0.47 -8.64 10.24
C HIS A 88 -0.08 -9.64 9.24
N TYR A 89 0.79 -10.46 8.69
CA TYR A 89 0.49 -11.47 7.69
C TYR A 89 0.94 -12.86 8.13
N ALA A 90 0.21 -13.89 7.70
CA ALA A 90 0.63 -15.28 7.77
C ALA A 90 0.79 -15.88 6.38
N GLN A 91 1.67 -16.88 6.25
CA GLN A 91 1.80 -17.69 5.06
C GLN A 91 0.69 -18.76 5.04
N VAL A 92 -0.26 -18.63 4.14
CA VAL A 92 -1.35 -19.60 3.98
C VAL A 92 -1.33 -20.14 2.55
N GLY A 93 -1.02 -21.39 2.39
CA GLY A 93 -0.92 -22.01 1.04
C GLY A 93 0.14 -21.36 0.15
N GLY A 94 1.25 -20.90 0.73
CA GLY A 94 2.34 -20.22 0.03
C GLY A 94 2.01 -18.78 -0.39
N GLN A 95 1.00 -18.18 0.21
CA GLN A 95 0.61 -16.79 -0.07
C GLN A 95 0.45 -16.00 1.24
N PRO A 96 0.93 -14.74 1.28
CA PRO A 96 0.69 -13.88 2.42
C PRO A 96 -0.81 -13.57 2.54
N THR A 97 -1.34 -13.82 3.72
CA THR A 97 -2.73 -13.56 4.07
C THR A 97 -2.76 -12.59 5.23
N LEU A 98 -3.47 -11.49 5.09
CA LEU A 98 -3.62 -10.49 6.15
C LEU A 98 -4.35 -11.11 7.34
N LEU A 99 -3.73 -11.05 8.53
CA LEU A 99 -4.34 -11.45 9.79
C LEU A 99 -4.89 -10.23 10.54
N HIS A 100 -4.06 -9.19 10.70
CA HIS A 100 -4.41 -8.00 11.47
C HIS A 100 -3.93 -6.72 10.80
N GLY A 101 -4.74 -5.67 10.86
CA GLY A 101 -4.40 -4.37 10.30
C GLY A 101 -5.17 -4.04 9.01
N PRO A 102 -4.74 -3.02 8.27
CA PRO A 102 -3.58 -2.17 8.58
C PRO A 102 -3.80 -1.23 9.77
N PHE A 103 -2.72 -0.93 10.46
CA PHE A 103 -2.67 -0.03 11.63
C PHE A 103 -1.71 1.14 11.39
N VAL A 104 -1.80 2.15 12.26
CA VAL A 104 -0.79 3.18 12.45
C VAL A 104 -0.51 3.29 13.95
N SER A 105 0.77 3.17 14.33
CA SER A 105 1.20 3.28 15.72
C SER A 105 2.70 3.60 15.82
N PRO A 106 3.19 3.98 17.01
CA PRO A 106 4.62 3.94 17.31
C PRO A 106 5.23 2.56 17.01
N ALA A 107 6.53 2.56 16.65
CA ALA A 107 7.22 1.33 16.23
C ALA A 107 7.33 0.28 17.36
N ASP A 108 7.39 0.71 18.60
CA ASP A 108 7.48 -0.14 19.79
C ASP A 108 6.15 -0.84 20.15
N GLU A 109 5.04 -0.44 19.54
CA GLU A 109 3.73 -1.10 19.67
C GLU A 109 3.49 -2.19 18.60
N VAL A 110 4.39 -2.33 17.64
CA VAL A 110 4.28 -3.32 16.57
C VAL A 110 4.54 -4.73 17.11
N THR A 111 3.76 -5.70 16.65
CA THR A 111 3.94 -7.11 17.00
C THR A 111 5.38 -7.56 16.78
N PRO A 112 6.03 -8.24 17.75
CA PRO A 112 7.46 -8.58 17.73
C PRO A 112 7.78 -9.77 16.81
N LEU A 113 7.45 -9.63 15.53
CA LEU A 113 7.72 -10.59 14.45
C LEU A 113 8.81 -10.05 13.51
N PRO A 114 9.35 -10.85 12.57
CA PRO A 114 10.18 -10.34 11.49
C PRO A 114 9.43 -9.26 10.68
N VAL A 115 10.10 -8.13 10.43
CA VAL A 115 9.47 -6.96 9.78
C VAL A 115 10.11 -6.69 8.42
N TYR A 116 9.30 -6.69 7.39
CA TYR A 116 9.65 -6.30 6.03
C TYR A 116 9.24 -4.86 5.75
N GLY A 117 10.10 -4.11 5.08
CA GLY A 117 9.78 -2.78 4.59
C GLY A 117 10.51 -1.63 5.30
N ALA A 118 10.43 -0.46 4.68
CA ALA A 118 11.19 0.73 5.08
C ALA A 118 10.88 1.23 6.50
N GLY A 119 9.75 0.86 7.08
CA GLY A 119 9.45 1.13 8.49
C GLY A 119 10.47 0.50 9.43
N ALA A 120 10.92 -0.74 9.13
CA ALA A 120 11.92 -1.42 9.96
C ALA A 120 13.31 -0.75 9.88
N GLY A 121 13.70 -0.27 8.69
CA GLY A 121 14.96 0.46 8.53
C GLY A 121 14.99 1.81 9.24
N LEU A 122 13.81 2.44 9.45
CA LEU A 122 13.71 3.70 10.18
C LEU A 122 13.80 3.52 11.72
N TYR A 123 13.40 2.36 12.23
CA TYR A 123 13.31 2.08 13.67
C TYR A 123 13.98 0.75 14.03
N PRO A 124 15.29 0.58 13.75
CA PRO A 124 15.99 -0.70 13.94
C PRO A 124 16.08 -1.15 15.41
N GLU A 125 15.97 -0.22 16.36
CA GLU A 125 15.98 -0.54 17.79
C GLU A 125 14.64 -1.13 18.29
N ALA A 126 13.54 -0.82 17.56
CA ALA A 126 12.19 -1.27 17.95
C ALA A 126 11.70 -2.45 17.10
N LEU A 127 12.12 -2.52 15.84
CA LEU A 127 11.61 -3.47 14.86
C LEU A 127 12.69 -4.49 14.45
N ARG A 128 12.30 -5.74 14.34
CA ARG A 128 13.18 -6.84 13.87
C ARG A 128 13.24 -6.83 12.34
N ALA A 129 14.02 -5.93 11.78
CA ALA A 129 14.19 -5.81 10.33
C ALA A 129 14.67 -7.13 9.70
N VAL A 130 14.03 -7.54 8.61
CA VAL A 130 14.57 -8.60 7.76
C VAL A 130 15.67 -7.99 6.89
N PRO A 131 16.88 -8.59 6.84
CA PRO A 131 17.97 -8.08 6.03
C PRO A 131 17.58 -7.89 4.56
N ASP A 132 18.12 -6.85 3.93
CA ASP A 132 17.86 -6.44 2.55
C ASP A 132 16.46 -5.87 2.28
N TRP A 133 15.60 -5.78 3.30
CA TRP A 133 14.25 -5.22 3.19
C TRP A 133 14.06 -3.86 3.87
N GLU A 134 15.09 -3.31 4.49
CA GLU A 134 15.04 -2.08 5.30
C GLU A 134 14.67 -0.81 4.51
N THR A 135 14.74 -0.88 3.20
CA THR A 135 14.36 0.24 2.30
C THR A 135 13.17 -0.09 1.40
N ALA A 136 12.63 -1.29 1.52
CA ALA A 136 11.57 -1.75 0.63
C ALA A 136 10.27 -0.98 0.84
N THR A 137 9.65 -0.59 -0.27
CA THR A 137 8.39 0.15 -0.30
C THR A 137 7.40 -0.53 -1.25
N PRO A 138 6.08 -0.30 -1.08
CA PRO A 138 5.09 -0.77 -2.03
C PRO A 138 5.40 -0.30 -3.46
N SER A 139 5.29 -1.20 -4.41
CA SER A 139 5.54 -0.92 -5.84
C SER A 139 4.28 -1.07 -6.68
N ALA A 140 4.23 -0.38 -7.83
CA ALA A 140 3.15 -0.56 -8.80
C ALA A 140 3.09 -2.00 -9.34
N VAL A 141 4.24 -2.66 -9.48
CA VAL A 141 4.31 -4.07 -9.86
C VAL A 141 3.63 -4.95 -8.82
N GLY A 142 3.93 -4.75 -7.52
CA GLY A 142 3.27 -5.47 -6.44
C GLY A 142 1.75 -5.23 -6.40
N VAL A 143 1.29 -4.00 -6.63
CA VAL A 143 -0.14 -3.68 -6.77
C VAL A 143 -0.78 -4.49 -7.90
N GLY A 144 -0.14 -4.51 -9.08
CA GLY A 144 -0.62 -5.29 -10.23
C GLY A 144 -0.68 -6.78 -9.96
N GLN A 145 0.37 -7.35 -9.35
CA GLN A 145 0.44 -8.78 -9.02
C GLN A 145 -0.64 -9.22 -8.02
N VAL A 146 -0.89 -8.42 -6.98
CA VAL A 146 -1.98 -8.67 -6.02
C VAL A 146 -3.34 -8.62 -6.70
N ALA A 147 -3.56 -7.61 -7.56
CA ALA A 147 -4.82 -7.47 -8.29
C ALA A 147 -5.04 -8.63 -9.25
N GLU A 148 -4.05 -8.98 -10.07
CA GLU A 148 -4.11 -10.11 -11.01
C GLU A 148 -4.43 -11.41 -10.28
N LEU A 149 -3.72 -11.69 -9.18
CA LEU A 149 -3.93 -12.90 -8.40
C LEU A 149 -5.34 -12.97 -7.81
N ALA A 150 -5.85 -11.84 -7.30
CA ALA A 150 -7.21 -11.77 -6.75
C ALA A 150 -8.26 -12.00 -7.83
N LEU A 151 -8.16 -11.30 -8.96
CA LEU A 151 -9.09 -11.43 -10.08
C LEU A 151 -9.11 -12.85 -10.66
N ARG A 152 -7.93 -13.46 -10.89
CA ARG A 152 -7.82 -14.85 -11.37
C ARG A 152 -8.46 -15.87 -10.43
N ARG A 153 -8.50 -15.58 -9.13
CA ARG A 153 -9.09 -16.45 -8.10
C ARG A 153 -10.53 -16.11 -7.77
N GLY A 154 -11.15 -15.16 -8.45
CA GLY A 154 -12.50 -14.66 -8.16
C GLY A 154 -12.61 -14.02 -6.77
N ARG A 155 -11.50 -13.49 -6.22
CA ARG A 155 -11.49 -12.79 -4.92
C ARG A 155 -11.76 -11.31 -5.14
N GLY A 156 -12.57 -10.72 -4.26
CA GLY A 156 -12.83 -9.28 -4.29
C GLY A 156 -11.57 -8.48 -3.95
N LEU A 157 -11.39 -7.40 -4.68
CA LEU A 157 -10.43 -6.33 -4.35
C LEU A 157 -11.15 -5.25 -3.54
N VAL A 158 -10.38 -4.38 -2.86
CA VAL A 158 -10.98 -3.27 -2.13
C VAL A 158 -11.45 -2.19 -3.10
N PRO A 159 -12.42 -1.33 -2.72
CA PRO A 159 -12.78 -0.17 -3.52
C PRO A 159 -11.58 0.73 -3.82
N ALA A 160 -11.59 1.41 -4.96
CA ALA A 160 -10.56 2.39 -5.33
C ALA A 160 -10.77 3.72 -4.58
N GLU A 161 -10.83 3.65 -3.26
CA GLU A 161 -11.04 4.75 -2.33
C GLU A 161 -9.87 4.87 -1.37
N PRO A 162 -9.51 6.10 -0.93
CA PRO A 162 -8.34 6.28 -0.09
C PRO A 162 -8.54 5.65 1.31
N LEU A 163 -7.61 4.81 1.71
CA LEU A 163 -7.55 4.22 3.05
C LEU A 163 -6.79 5.14 3.99
N TYR A 164 -7.52 5.98 4.71
CA TYR A 164 -6.95 6.86 5.73
C TYR A 164 -7.00 6.18 7.10
N LEU A 165 -5.83 5.94 7.70
CA LEU A 165 -5.70 5.41 9.06
C LEU A 165 -5.57 6.50 10.12
N ARG A 166 -5.47 7.75 9.70
CA ARG A 166 -5.47 8.93 10.56
C ARG A 166 -6.58 9.88 10.16
N GLU A 167 -7.16 10.51 11.15
CA GLU A 167 -8.01 11.65 10.92
C GLU A 167 -7.21 12.83 10.35
N SER A 168 -7.88 13.68 9.60
CA SER A 168 -7.28 14.89 9.06
C SER A 168 -6.90 15.85 10.19
N ASP A 169 -5.64 16.30 10.22
CA ASP A 169 -5.19 17.37 11.12
C ASP A 169 -5.68 18.78 10.70
N ALA A 170 -6.51 18.86 9.67
CA ALA A 170 -7.03 20.14 9.21
C ALA A 170 -7.88 20.79 10.30
N LYS A 171 -7.33 21.82 10.94
CA LYS A 171 -8.10 22.67 11.84
C LYS A 171 -9.03 23.54 11.02
N VAL A 172 -10.29 23.63 11.41
CA VAL A 172 -11.22 24.59 10.84
C VAL A 172 -10.57 25.97 10.95
N PRO A 173 -10.41 26.74 9.84
CA PRO A 173 -9.85 28.08 9.91
C PRO A 173 -10.67 28.92 10.88
N GLY A 174 -9.99 29.59 11.81
CA GLY A 174 -10.64 30.56 12.69
C GLY A 174 -11.28 31.71 11.87
N PRO A 175 -12.14 32.53 12.48
CA PRO A 175 -12.80 33.61 11.80
C PRO A 175 -11.76 34.52 11.12
N ARG A 176 -11.96 34.78 9.82
CA ARG A 176 -11.07 35.68 9.05
C ARG A 176 -10.99 37.02 9.77
N LYS A 177 -9.76 37.49 10.08
CA LYS A 177 -9.55 38.89 10.47
C LYS A 177 -10.16 39.77 9.39
N ARG A 178 -11.11 40.62 9.76
CA ARG A 178 -11.59 41.69 8.86
C ARG A 178 -10.38 42.56 8.54
N ALA A 179 -10.10 42.79 7.24
CA ALA A 179 -9.16 43.80 6.82
C ALA A 179 -9.69 45.12 7.42
N GLY A 180 -8.89 45.78 8.24
CA GLY A 180 -9.25 47.06 8.81
C GLY A 180 -9.59 48.06 7.73
N ALA A 181 -10.65 48.83 7.96
CA ALA A 181 -10.97 50.02 7.18
C ALA A 181 -9.91 51.07 7.40
#